data_959a5fadcb77f8b7994f7170edf36d53
#
_entry.id   959a5fadcb77f8b7994f7170edf36d53
#
_cell.length_a   1.000
_cell.length_b   1.000
_cell.length_c   1.000
_cell.angle_alpha   90.00
_cell.angle_beta   90.00
_cell.angle_gamma   90.00
#
_symmetry.space_group_name_H-M   'P 1'
#
loop_
_entity.id
_entity.type
_entity.pdbx_description
1 polymer ?
#
loop_
_entity_poly.entity_id
_entity_poly.type
_entity_poly.pdbx_seq_one_letter_code
_entity_poly.pdbx_strand_id
1 'polypeptide(L)'
;THNMPAVGLLELADELGFLVIDEAFDMWERPKTTYDYARFFPQWYQKDIKSWVCRDRNHPCVLFWSIGNEIYDTHADEKGQEWTRLLMEETRKYDPACHAPITIGSNYMLWKNAQKCADIVKFAGYNYGEKYYDQHHKEHPDWYMYGSETASTVQSRGVYHFPYKQSVLADDDEQCSALGNSTTSWGAKSSEMCILTERDREYSMGQFLWTGFDYIGEPTPYHTRNSYFGQIDTAGFEKDSYFIYRSAWTDVETVPFV
;
A
#
# COMPACT_ATOMS: atom_id res chain seq x y z
N THR A 1 3.54 5.81 -1.26
CA THR A 1 4.87 5.93 -0.62
C THR A 1 4.72 5.81 0.89
N HIS A 2 5.72 5.27 1.61
CA HIS A 2 5.70 5.22 3.09
C HIS A 2 6.32 6.45 3.73
N ASN A 3 6.98 7.26 2.94
CA ASN A 3 7.58 8.52 3.35
C ASN A 3 7.43 9.51 2.21
N MET A 4 7.58 10.78 2.53
CA MET A 4 7.57 11.87 1.55
C MET A 4 8.56 11.55 0.41
N PRO A 5 8.08 11.47 -0.83
CA PRO A 5 8.94 11.10 -1.95
C PRO A 5 9.97 12.19 -2.26
N ALA A 6 11.01 11.84 -3.00
CA ALA A 6 11.92 12.84 -3.54
C ALA A 6 11.17 13.76 -4.53
N VAL A 7 11.50 15.05 -4.53
CA VAL A 7 10.87 16.03 -5.45
C VAL A 7 10.95 15.58 -6.91
N GLY A 8 12.11 15.07 -7.35
CA GLY A 8 12.29 14.57 -8.71
C GLY A 8 11.38 13.37 -9.05
N LEU A 9 10.91 12.60 -8.06
CA LEU A 9 9.88 11.56 -8.30
C LEU A 9 8.55 12.19 -8.63
N LEU A 10 8.13 13.24 -7.90
CA LEU A 10 6.88 13.94 -8.17
C LEU A 10 6.92 14.67 -9.52
N GLU A 11 8.05 15.30 -9.86
CA GLU A 11 8.26 15.94 -11.16
C GLU A 11 8.11 14.94 -12.32
N LEU A 12 8.73 13.76 -12.18
CA LEU A 12 8.59 12.70 -13.17
C LEU A 12 7.18 12.10 -13.21
N ALA A 13 6.51 11.98 -12.05
CA ALA A 13 5.14 11.51 -11.99
C ALA A 13 4.18 12.48 -12.68
N ASP A 14 4.37 13.79 -12.51
CA ASP A 14 3.62 14.83 -13.24
C ASP A 14 3.83 14.71 -14.74
N GLU A 15 5.08 14.57 -15.18
CA GLU A 15 5.46 14.47 -16.59
C GLU A 15 4.90 13.20 -17.26
N LEU A 16 4.97 12.08 -16.56
CA LEU A 16 4.59 10.76 -17.08
C LEU A 16 3.13 10.39 -16.83
N GLY A 17 2.38 11.21 -16.07
CA GLY A 17 0.98 10.99 -15.77
C GLY A 17 0.73 9.91 -14.71
N PHE A 18 1.67 9.67 -13.80
CA PHE A 18 1.45 8.79 -12.65
C PHE A 18 0.62 9.48 -11.58
N LEU A 19 -0.17 8.69 -10.86
CA LEU A 19 -0.87 9.14 -9.65
C LEU A 19 -0.12 8.65 -8.42
N VAL A 20 0.08 9.54 -7.46
CA VAL A 20 0.88 9.29 -6.27
C VAL A 20 0.03 9.43 -5.01
N ILE A 21 0.04 8.41 -4.17
CA ILE A 21 -0.36 8.56 -2.77
C ILE A 21 0.87 9.07 -2.03
N ASP A 22 0.83 10.34 -1.68
CA ASP A 22 1.92 11.01 -0.98
C ASP A 22 1.72 10.84 0.53
N GLU A 23 2.66 10.14 1.18
CA GLU A 23 2.51 9.67 2.55
C GLU A 23 3.61 10.20 3.47
N ALA A 24 3.21 10.64 4.66
CA ALA A 24 4.13 11.24 5.61
C ALA A 24 4.56 10.32 6.75
N PHE A 25 3.70 9.46 7.24
CA PHE A 25 3.96 8.77 8.50
C PHE A 25 3.72 7.26 8.41
N ASP A 26 4.71 6.50 8.88
CA ASP A 26 4.62 5.05 9.08
C ASP A 26 4.31 4.67 10.56
N MET A 27 4.38 5.62 11.48
CA MET A 27 3.95 5.53 12.88
C MET A 27 3.55 6.90 13.39
N TRP A 28 2.64 6.90 14.38
CA TRP A 28 2.31 8.11 15.14
C TRP A 28 2.97 8.05 16.53
N GLU A 29 2.18 8.08 17.60
CA GLU A 29 2.71 8.08 18.96
C GLU A 29 3.12 6.68 19.44
N ARG A 30 2.46 5.62 18.94
CA ARG A 30 2.79 4.22 19.26
C ARG A 30 3.86 3.69 18.32
N PRO A 31 5.03 3.29 18.87
CA PRO A 31 6.12 2.80 18.04
C PRO A 31 5.82 1.41 17.46
N LYS A 32 6.29 1.17 16.24
CA LYS A 32 6.40 -0.18 15.64
C LYS A 32 7.70 -0.87 16.07
N THR A 33 8.75 -0.08 16.29
CA THR A 33 10.06 -0.57 16.74
C THR A 33 10.63 0.32 17.85
N THR A 34 11.64 -0.19 18.56
CA THR A 34 12.19 0.49 19.76
C THR A 34 12.72 1.90 19.49
N TYR A 35 13.26 2.17 18.30
CA TYR A 35 13.98 3.42 17.98
C TYR A 35 13.39 4.17 16.78
N ASP A 36 12.13 3.94 16.45
CA ASP A 36 11.48 4.60 15.34
C ASP A 36 11.09 6.06 15.63
N TYR A 37 10.41 6.67 14.66
CA TYR A 37 10.04 8.09 14.70
C TYR A 37 8.96 8.43 15.75
N ALA A 38 8.23 7.46 16.30
CA ALA A 38 7.16 7.70 17.28
C ALA A 38 7.62 8.55 18.47
N ARG A 39 8.89 8.41 18.91
CA ARG A 39 9.47 9.21 20.00
C ARG A 39 9.56 10.71 19.71
N PHE A 40 9.52 11.10 18.46
CA PHE A 40 9.57 12.51 18.02
C PHE A 40 8.23 13.02 17.51
N PHE A 41 7.35 12.14 17.09
CA PHE A 41 6.10 12.45 16.41
C PHE A 41 5.27 13.52 17.12
N PRO A 42 4.97 13.44 18.44
CA PRO A 42 4.12 14.45 19.11
C PRO A 42 4.67 15.87 19.06
N GLN A 43 6.01 16.05 18.97
CA GLN A 43 6.65 17.36 18.93
C GLN A 43 6.88 17.88 17.51
N TRP A 44 6.88 16.98 16.51
CA TRP A 44 7.32 17.31 15.16
C TRP A 44 6.25 17.25 14.09
N TYR A 45 5.14 16.52 14.29
CA TYR A 45 4.13 16.27 13.25
C TYR A 45 3.65 17.56 12.55
N GLN A 46 3.48 18.66 13.26
CA GLN A 46 3.02 19.93 12.67
C GLN A 46 4.07 20.53 11.72
N LYS A 47 5.35 20.43 12.07
CA LYS A 47 6.44 20.92 11.24
C LYS A 47 6.61 20.08 10.01
N ASP A 48 6.47 18.76 10.18
CA ASP A 48 6.59 17.80 9.10
C ASP A 48 5.46 17.95 8.11
N ILE A 49 4.20 18.02 8.58
CA ILE A 49 3.04 18.26 7.72
C ILE A 49 3.18 19.57 6.96
N LYS A 50 3.59 20.64 7.64
CA LYS A 50 3.83 21.93 6.98
C LYS A 50 4.87 21.80 5.87
N SER A 51 6.01 21.20 6.16
CA SER A 51 7.09 21.02 5.20
C SER A 51 6.63 20.18 4.01
N TRP A 52 5.99 19.05 4.28
CA TRP A 52 5.48 18.11 3.31
C TRP A 52 4.43 18.73 2.39
N VAL A 53 3.30 19.16 2.93
CA VAL A 53 2.19 19.67 2.12
C VAL A 53 2.55 20.95 1.37
N CYS A 54 3.30 21.87 2.00
CA CYS A 54 3.76 23.08 1.30
C CYS A 54 4.72 22.80 0.16
N ARG A 55 5.52 21.72 0.24
CA ARG A 55 6.42 21.29 -0.81
C ARG A 55 5.64 20.70 -1.99
N ASP A 56 4.67 19.82 -1.70
CA ASP A 56 4.13 18.88 -2.69
C ASP A 56 2.75 19.26 -3.24
N ARG A 57 1.99 20.16 -2.60
CA ARG A 57 0.61 20.52 -2.97
C ARG A 57 0.40 21.08 -4.39
N ASN A 58 1.47 21.47 -5.07
CA ASN A 58 1.39 21.99 -6.43
C ASN A 58 1.67 20.92 -7.50
N HIS A 59 1.91 19.67 -7.10
CA HIS A 59 2.09 18.55 -8.01
C HIS A 59 0.74 17.92 -8.39
N PRO A 60 0.32 17.99 -9.66
CA PRO A 60 -0.94 17.39 -10.13
C PRO A 60 -1.01 15.87 -9.93
N CYS A 61 0.14 15.19 -9.84
CA CYS A 61 0.21 13.76 -9.62
C CYS A 61 -0.27 13.32 -8.23
N VAL A 62 -0.33 14.22 -7.24
CA VAL A 62 -0.76 13.89 -5.88
C VAL A 62 -2.25 13.57 -5.85
N LEU A 63 -2.56 12.27 -5.75
CA LEU A 63 -3.92 11.75 -5.69
C LEU A 63 -4.51 11.85 -4.28
N PHE A 64 -3.73 11.46 -3.26
CA PHE A 64 -4.11 11.47 -1.86
C PHE A 64 -2.98 11.99 -0.98
N TRP A 65 -3.37 12.64 0.12
CA TRP A 65 -2.52 12.83 1.30
C TRP A 65 -2.74 11.67 2.25
N SER A 66 -1.80 10.74 2.35
CA SER A 66 -1.86 9.68 3.34
C SER A 66 -1.21 10.13 4.64
N ILE A 67 -2.00 10.20 5.70
CA ILE A 67 -1.54 10.63 7.03
C ILE A 67 -1.01 9.48 7.87
N GLY A 68 -0.96 8.28 7.33
CA GLY A 68 -0.33 7.14 7.98
C GLY A 68 -0.64 5.79 7.36
N ASN A 69 0.35 4.89 7.46
CA ASN A 69 0.26 3.51 7.03
C ASN A 69 0.42 2.55 8.20
N GLU A 70 -0.54 1.62 8.35
CA GLU A 70 -0.53 0.56 9.37
C GLU A 70 -0.25 1.07 10.80
N ILE A 71 -0.86 2.19 11.14
CA ILE A 71 -0.63 2.91 12.38
C ILE A 71 -1.22 2.17 13.57
N TYR A 72 -0.41 1.85 14.57
CA TYR A 72 -0.87 1.13 15.77
C TYR A 72 -1.87 1.93 16.60
N ASP A 73 -1.76 3.25 16.62
CA ASP A 73 -2.72 4.11 17.31
C ASP A 73 -4.13 3.93 16.80
N THR A 74 -4.33 3.69 15.50
CA THR A 74 -5.65 3.61 14.87
C THR A 74 -6.51 2.47 15.39
N HIS A 75 -5.91 1.33 15.76
CA HIS A 75 -6.66 0.18 16.24
C HIS A 75 -6.62 0.02 17.76
N ALA A 76 -5.70 0.68 18.46
CA ALA A 76 -5.48 0.50 19.89
C ALA A 76 -6.62 1.06 20.75
N ASP A 77 -6.91 2.36 20.60
CA ASP A 77 -7.91 3.07 21.43
C ASP A 77 -8.42 4.35 20.74
N GLU A 78 -9.17 5.18 21.48
CA GLU A 78 -9.76 6.41 20.98
C GLU A 78 -8.73 7.49 20.59
N LYS A 79 -7.52 7.40 21.09
CA LYS A 79 -6.44 8.34 20.78
C LYS A 79 -6.06 8.31 19.29
N GLY A 80 -6.22 7.16 18.63
CA GLY A 80 -6.07 7.06 17.18
C GLY A 80 -7.04 7.96 16.40
N GLN A 81 -8.27 8.09 16.89
CA GLN A 81 -9.28 8.98 16.28
C GLN A 81 -8.96 10.46 16.54
N GLU A 82 -8.42 10.79 17.72
CA GLU A 82 -7.95 12.16 18.02
C GLU A 82 -6.81 12.53 17.09
N TRP A 83 -5.80 11.68 16.96
CA TRP A 83 -4.68 11.87 16.02
C TRP A 83 -5.16 12.00 14.58
N THR A 84 -6.08 11.15 14.14
CA THR A 84 -6.65 11.25 12.78
C THR A 84 -7.23 12.63 12.52
N ARG A 85 -8.04 13.19 13.45
CA ARG A 85 -8.60 14.54 13.30
C ARG A 85 -7.53 15.62 13.30
N LEU A 86 -6.57 15.55 14.24
CA LEU A 86 -5.49 16.53 14.35
C LEU A 86 -4.63 16.58 13.08
N LEU A 87 -4.29 15.41 12.53
CA LEU A 87 -3.48 15.33 11.31
C LEU A 87 -4.26 15.82 10.08
N MET A 88 -5.56 15.52 10.00
CA MET A 88 -6.42 16.08 8.96
C MET A 88 -6.49 17.60 9.03
N GLU A 89 -6.76 18.15 10.22
CA GLU A 89 -6.83 19.60 10.44
C GLU A 89 -5.50 20.27 10.08
N GLU A 90 -4.38 19.70 10.51
CA GLU A 90 -3.06 20.23 10.21
C GLU A 90 -2.75 20.19 8.70
N THR A 91 -3.07 19.09 8.02
CA THR A 91 -2.91 18.97 6.56
C THR A 91 -3.73 20.03 5.82
N ARG A 92 -5.00 20.22 6.21
CA ARG A 92 -5.89 21.21 5.58
C ARG A 92 -5.46 22.67 5.77
N LYS A 93 -4.69 22.99 6.80
CA LYS A 93 -4.12 24.35 6.95
C LYS A 93 -3.22 24.73 5.76
N TYR A 94 -2.53 23.75 5.18
CA TYR A 94 -1.56 23.95 4.11
C TYR A 94 -2.07 23.53 2.73
N ASP A 95 -3.21 22.81 2.69
CA ASP A 95 -3.99 22.54 1.49
C ASP A 95 -5.46 22.98 1.66
N PRO A 96 -5.74 24.31 1.81
CA PRO A 96 -7.08 24.82 2.07
C PRO A 96 -8.04 24.65 0.90
N ALA A 97 -7.52 24.50 -0.30
CA ALA A 97 -8.31 24.23 -1.51
C ALA A 97 -8.74 22.76 -1.64
N CYS A 98 -8.26 21.90 -0.75
CA CYS A 98 -8.52 20.45 -0.78
C CYS A 98 -8.19 19.80 -2.12
N HIS A 99 -6.99 20.08 -2.65
CA HIS A 99 -6.55 19.54 -3.93
C HIS A 99 -6.54 18.02 -3.96
N ALA A 100 -6.15 17.40 -2.84
CA ALA A 100 -6.20 15.96 -2.68
C ALA A 100 -6.98 15.57 -1.41
N PRO A 101 -7.79 14.51 -1.45
CA PRO A 101 -8.39 13.93 -0.25
C PRO A 101 -7.34 13.38 0.71
N ILE A 102 -7.75 13.22 1.98
CA ILE A 102 -6.89 12.63 3.02
C ILE A 102 -7.30 11.19 3.23
N THR A 103 -6.31 10.30 3.33
CA THR A 103 -6.51 8.87 3.51
C THR A 103 -5.61 8.29 4.60
N ILE A 104 -5.90 7.07 5.00
CA ILE A 104 -5.06 6.18 5.81
C ILE A 104 -5.03 4.78 5.17
N GLY A 105 -3.87 4.12 5.19
CA GLY A 105 -3.74 2.70 4.86
C GLY A 105 -3.74 1.84 6.12
N SER A 106 -4.50 0.75 6.15
CA SER A 106 -4.59 -0.10 7.34
C SER A 106 -4.75 -1.58 7.03
N ASN A 107 -3.98 -2.40 7.74
CA ASN A 107 -4.15 -3.85 7.84
C ASN A 107 -5.09 -4.27 8.98
N TYR A 108 -5.62 -3.29 9.74
CA TYR A 108 -6.48 -3.51 10.91
C TYR A 108 -7.95 -3.14 10.68
N MET A 109 -8.42 -3.04 9.43
CA MET A 109 -9.80 -2.61 9.12
C MET A 109 -10.90 -3.50 9.71
N LEU A 110 -10.59 -4.72 10.15
CA LEU A 110 -11.51 -5.55 10.94
C LEU A 110 -11.83 -4.95 12.32
N TRP A 111 -10.95 -4.12 12.87
CA TRP A 111 -11.05 -3.59 14.23
C TRP A 111 -11.88 -2.29 14.27
N LYS A 112 -12.82 -2.21 15.22
CA LYS A 112 -13.74 -1.08 15.30
C LYS A 112 -13.07 0.28 15.47
N ASN A 113 -11.94 0.35 16.19
CA ASN A 113 -11.21 1.62 16.32
C ASN A 113 -10.57 2.05 14.99
N ALA A 114 -10.02 1.12 14.20
CA ALA A 114 -9.52 1.42 12.86
C ALA A 114 -10.66 1.88 11.93
N GLN A 115 -11.82 1.22 11.98
CA GLN A 115 -13.01 1.64 11.24
C GLN A 115 -13.45 3.07 11.61
N LYS A 116 -13.40 3.45 12.89
CA LYS A 116 -13.71 4.82 13.34
C LYS A 116 -12.71 5.86 12.78
N CYS A 117 -11.44 5.49 12.62
CA CYS A 117 -10.45 6.36 11.97
C CYS A 117 -10.75 6.49 10.47
N ALA A 118 -11.04 5.38 9.78
CA ALA A 118 -11.46 5.37 8.39
C ALA A 118 -12.75 6.19 8.17
N ASP A 119 -13.70 6.11 9.11
CA ASP A 119 -14.93 6.88 9.07
C ASP A 119 -14.71 8.41 9.17
N ILE A 120 -13.63 8.83 9.78
CA ILE A 120 -13.23 10.26 9.84
C ILE A 120 -12.71 10.73 8.48
N VAL A 121 -11.83 9.97 7.85
CA VAL A 121 -11.21 10.35 6.57
C VAL A 121 -12.10 10.07 5.36
N LYS A 122 -12.99 9.07 5.45
CA LYS A 122 -13.87 8.55 4.39
C LYS A 122 -13.15 7.87 3.21
N PHE A 123 -11.87 8.10 3.02
CA PHE A 123 -11.04 7.43 2.03
C PHE A 123 -10.24 6.33 2.74
N ALA A 124 -10.72 5.10 2.63
CA ALA A 124 -10.26 3.95 3.39
C ALA A 124 -9.32 3.07 2.55
N GLY A 125 -8.03 3.12 2.85
CA GLY A 125 -7.02 2.25 2.26
C GLY A 125 -6.92 0.93 3.02
N TYR A 126 -7.00 -0.17 2.29
CA TYR A 126 -6.90 -1.53 2.84
C TYR A 126 -5.55 -2.14 2.50
N ASN A 127 -4.82 -2.56 3.52
CA ASN A 127 -3.64 -3.40 3.35
C ASN A 127 -4.05 -4.86 3.59
N TYR A 128 -4.03 -5.67 2.51
CA TYR A 128 -4.36 -7.11 2.55
C TYR A 128 -5.74 -7.42 3.14
N GLY A 129 -6.67 -6.51 2.96
CA GLY A 129 -8.00 -6.55 3.56
C GLY A 129 -9.15 -6.79 2.58
N GLU A 130 -8.87 -7.26 1.36
CA GLU A 130 -9.82 -7.39 0.24
C GLU A 130 -11.05 -8.24 0.62
N LYS A 131 -10.87 -9.21 1.50
CA LYS A 131 -11.95 -10.08 2.00
C LYS A 131 -13.04 -9.35 2.78
N TYR A 132 -12.80 -8.12 3.21
CA TYR A 132 -13.75 -7.30 3.96
C TYR A 132 -14.51 -6.28 3.09
N TYR A 133 -14.15 -6.10 1.84
CA TYR A 133 -14.70 -5.06 0.96
C TYR A 133 -16.23 -5.11 0.88
N ASP A 134 -16.83 -6.25 0.53
CA ASP A 134 -18.28 -6.37 0.37
C ASP A 134 -19.06 -6.13 1.68
N GLN A 135 -18.48 -6.53 2.80
CA GLN A 135 -19.07 -6.29 4.12
C GLN A 135 -19.01 -4.81 4.48
N HIS A 136 -17.81 -4.22 4.40
CA HIS A 136 -17.61 -2.84 4.83
C HIS A 136 -18.28 -1.85 3.88
N HIS A 137 -18.38 -2.14 2.60
CA HIS A 137 -19.16 -1.32 1.67
C HIS A 137 -20.65 -1.24 2.04
N LYS A 138 -21.22 -2.34 2.54
CA LYS A 138 -22.62 -2.36 3.04
C LYS A 138 -22.75 -1.63 4.38
N GLU A 139 -21.78 -1.77 5.27
CA GLU A 139 -21.79 -1.15 6.60
C GLU A 139 -21.48 0.36 6.52
N HIS A 140 -20.66 0.76 5.57
CA HIS A 140 -20.16 2.13 5.36
C HIS A 140 -20.30 2.55 3.89
N PRO A 141 -21.51 2.79 3.40
CA PRO A 141 -21.75 3.08 1.98
C PRO A 141 -21.20 4.44 1.51
N ASP A 142 -20.75 5.27 2.45
CA ASP A 142 -20.14 6.58 2.22
C ASP A 142 -18.59 6.54 2.25
N TRP A 143 -18.00 5.35 2.34
CA TRP A 143 -16.55 5.19 2.23
C TRP A 143 -16.11 5.00 0.77
N TYR A 144 -15.04 5.68 0.42
CA TYR A 144 -14.28 5.45 -0.81
C TYR A 144 -13.18 4.45 -0.49
N MET A 145 -13.32 3.23 -1.02
CA MET A 145 -12.46 2.10 -0.65
C MET A 145 -11.47 1.79 -1.75
N TYR A 146 -10.24 1.44 -1.38
CA TYR A 146 -9.20 1.01 -2.30
C TYR A 146 -8.18 0.10 -1.61
N GLY A 147 -7.44 -0.69 -2.39
CA GLY A 147 -6.31 -1.46 -1.89
C GLY A 147 -5.07 -0.59 -1.79
N SER A 148 -4.73 -0.09 -0.60
CA SER A 148 -3.49 0.67 -0.39
C SER A 148 -2.25 -0.20 -0.45
N GLU A 149 -2.37 -1.47 -0.06
CA GLU A 149 -1.39 -2.52 -0.32
C GLU A 149 -2.12 -3.83 -0.62
N THR A 150 -1.80 -4.43 -1.75
CA THR A 150 -2.34 -5.74 -2.14
C THR A 150 -1.21 -6.67 -2.59
N ALA A 151 -1.55 -7.90 -2.91
CA ALA A 151 -0.66 -8.96 -3.34
C ALA A 151 0.29 -9.46 -2.24
N SER A 152 1.44 -8.88 -2.03
CA SER A 152 2.51 -9.45 -1.20
C SER A 152 2.81 -10.92 -1.55
N THR A 153 2.77 -11.23 -2.85
CA THR A 153 3.25 -12.52 -3.36
C THR A 153 4.75 -12.43 -3.55
N VAL A 154 5.45 -13.49 -3.17
CA VAL A 154 6.91 -13.56 -3.29
C VAL A 154 7.29 -14.48 -4.43
N GLN A 155 8.24 -14.05 -5.25
CA GLN A 155 8.61 -14.79 -6.44
C GLN A 155 10.05 -14.52 -6.87
N SER A 156 10.71 -15.56 -7.35
CA SER A 156 12.02 -15.51 -7.96
C SER A 156 11.89 -15.76 -9.47
N ARG A 157 12.58 -14.97 -10.28
CA ARG A 157 12.57 -15.18 -11.73
C ARG A 157 13.25 -16.48 -12.11
N GLY A 158 12.57 -17.28 -12.96
CA GLY A 158 13.15 -18.53 -13.52
C GLY A 158 13.16 -19.74 -12.57
N VAL A 159 12.47 -19.67 -11.44
CA VAL A 159 12.30 -20.80 -10.51
C VAL A 159 10.86 -21.25 -10.53
N TYR A 160 10.60 -22.54 -10.72
CA TYR A 160 9.25 -23.07 -10.90
C TYR A 160 9.01 -24.26 -9.97
N HIS A 161 8.05 -24.14 -9.05
CA HIS A 161 7.64 -25.19 -8.13
C HIS A 161 6.27 -25.75 -8.52
N PHE A 162 6.22 -27.02 -8.84
CA PHE A 162 4.99 -27.71 -9.23
C PHE A 162 4.50 -28.64 -8.11
N PRO A 163 3.19 -28.89 -8.04
CA PRO A 163 2.11 -28.32 -8.86
C PRO A 163 1.81 -26.87 -8.47
N TYR A 164 1.57 -26.00 -9.45
CA TYR A 164 1.35 -24.56 -9.23
C TYR A 164 0.14 -24.24 -8.32
N LYS A 165 -0.83 -25.17 -8.23
CA LYS A 165 -2.00 -25.03 -7.34
C LYS A 165 -1.69 -25.19 -5.86
N GLN A 166 -0.52 -25.70 -5.52
CA GLN A 166 -0.09 -25.84 -4.15
C GLN A 166 0.66 -24.59 -3.72
N SER A 167 0.08 -23.86 -2.75
CA SER A 167 0.78 -22.73 -2.11
C SER A 167 1.91 -23.26 -1.22
N VAL A 168 3.04 -22.57 -1.27
CA VAL A 168 4.20 -22.79 -0.39
C VAL A 168 4.45 -21.50 0.37
N LEU A 169 4.63 -21.59 1.69
CA LEU A 169 5.01 -20.41 2.47
C LEU A 169 6.42 -19.96 2.11
N ALA A 170 6.59 -18.68 1.88
CA ALA A 170 7.85 -18.10 1.47
C ALA A 170 8.99 -18.33 2.47
N ASP A 171 8.67 -18.36 3.77
CA ASP A 171 9.66 -18.60 4.83
C ASP A 171 10.24 -20.03 4.81
N ASP A 172 9.53 -20.97 4.19
CA ASP A 172 9.97 -22.37 4.03
C ASP A 172 10.77 -22.56 2.74
N ASP A 173 10.78 -21.57 1.83
CA ASP A 173 11.35 -21.69 0.48
C ASP A 173 12.11 -20.42 0.08
N GLU A 174 13.42 -20.43 0.25
CA GLU A 174 14.28 -19.31 -0.12
C GLU A 174 14.34 -19.04 -1.63
N GLN A 175 13.90 -19.98 -2.45
CA GLN A 175 13.78 -19.86 -3.90
C GLN A 175 12.30 -19.83 -4.28
N CYS A 176 11.66 -18.70 -4.11
CA CYS A 176 10.23 -18.54 -4.36
C CYS A 176 9.88 -18.84 -5.82
N SER A 177 8.77 -19.56 -6.00
CA SER A 177 8.31 -19.94 -7.32
C SER A 177 7.84 -18.75 -8.17
N ALA A 178 8.28 -18.70 -9.42
CA ALA A 178 7.82 -17.71 -10.40
C ALA A 178 6.33 -17.85 -10.77
N LEU A 179 5.73 -19.00 -10.49
CA LEU A 179 4.30 -19.26 -10.73
C LEU A 179 3.37 -18.49 -9.78
N GLY A 180 3.91 -17.72 -8.84
CA GLY A 180 3.12 -16.95 -7.87
C GLY A 180 2.45 -17.82 -6.80
N ASN A 181 2.88 -19.05 -6.63
CA ASN A 181 2.40 -19.95 -5.58
C ASN A 181 3.27 -19.98 -4.32
N SER A 182 4.31 -19.16 -4.24
CA SER A 182 4.98 -18.80 -2.98
C SER A 182 4.30 -17.59 -2.36
N THR A 183 3.82 -17.75 -1.13
CA THR A 183 2.97 -16.76 -0.48
C THR A 183 3.46 -16.43 0.92
N THR A 184 3.07 -15.27 1.42
CA THR A 184 3.18 -14.92 2.83
C THR A 184 1.88 -15.27 3.56
N SER A 185 1.93 -15.33 4.91
CA SER A 185 0.74 -15.63 5.71
C SER A 185 -0.32 -14.53 5.68
N TRP A 186 0.06 -13.30 5.34
CA TRP A 186 -0.82 -12.12 5.29
C TRP A 186 -1.22 -11.72 3.87
N GLY A 187 -0.39 -12.05 2.86
CA GLY A 187 -0.60 -11.65 1.48
C GLY A 187 -1.68 -12.43 0.74
N ALA A 188 -1.85 -12.09 -0.51
CA ALA A 188 -2.77 -12.77 -1.40
C ALA A 188 -2.29 -14.17 -1.75
N LYS A 189 -3.23 -15.02 -2.16
CA LYS A 189 -2.92 -16.37 -2.64
C LYS A 189 -2.29 -16.37 -4.03
N SER A 190 -2.62 -15.37 -4.86
CA SER A 190 -2.05 -15.19 -6.19
C SER A 190 -2.29 -13.76 -6.70
N SER A 191 -1.54 -13.36 -7.72
CA SER A 191 -1.74 -12.10 -8.44
C SER A 191 -3.12 -12.00 -9.08
N GLU A 192 -3.60 -13.10 -9.68
CA GLU A 192 -4.91 -13.16 -10.32
C GLU A 192 -6.04 -12.92 -9.31
N MET A 193 -5.91 -13.44 -8.09
CA MET A 193 -6.92 -13.21 -7.05
C MET A 193 -7.05 -11.71 -6.75
N CYS A 194 -5.94 -10.98 -6.65
CA CYS A 194 -5.95 -9.54 -6.42
C CYS A 194 -6.61 -8.78 -7.58
N ILE A 195 -6.26 -9.13 -8.82
CA ILE A 195 -6.85 -8.51 -10.02
C ILE A 195 -8.37 -8.72 -10.04
N LEU A 196 -8.83 -9.96 -9.84
CA LEU A 196 -10.25 -10.30 -9.90
C LEU A 196 -11.03 -9.61 -8.76
N THR A 197 -10.44 -9.52 -7.58
CA THR A 197 -11.09 -8.89 -6.43
C THR A 197 -11.42 -7.42 -6.70
N GLU A 198 -10.50 -6.68 -7.30
CA GLU A 198 -10.73 -5.27 -7.62
C GLU A 198 -11.62 -5.09 -8.84
N ARG A 199 -11.35 -5.84 -9.92
CA ARG A 199 -12.10 -5.74 -11.18
C ARG A 199 -13.61 -5.99 -11.00
N ASP A 200 -13.98 -6.92 -10.15
CA ASP A 200 -15.35 -7.38 -9.98
C ASP A 200 -16.13 -6.54 -8.94
N ARG A 201 -15.58 -5.39 -8.50
CA ARG A 201 -16.19 -4.47 -7.52
C ARG A 201 -16.19 -3.03 -8.02
N GLU A 202 -17.31 -2.62 -8.60
CA GLU A 202 -17.47 -1.28 -9.17
C GLU A 202 -17.32 -0.13 -8.14
N TYR A 203 -17.45 -0.44 -6.85
CA TYR A 203 -17.27 0.52 -5.76
C TYR A 203 -15.82 0.68 -5.32
N SER A 204 -14.91 -0.19 -5.75
CA SER A 204 -13.48 -0.06 -5.48
C SER A 204 -12.84 0.98 -6.40
N MET A 205 -11.98 1.80 -5.82
CA MET A 205 -11.21 2.81 -6.56
C MET A 205 -9.95 2.22 -7.22
N GLY A 206 -9.68 0.92 -7.02
CA GLY A 206 -8.48 0.24 -7.52
C GLY A 206 -7.52 -0.17 -6.42
N GLN A 207 -6.28 -0.49 -6.81
CA GLN A 207 -5.30 -1.06 -5.89
C GLN A 207 -3.87 -0.61 -6.18
N PHE A 208 -3.05 -0.68 -5.14
CA PHE A 208 -1.60 -0.51 -5.21
C PHE A 208 -0.92 -1.81 -4.76
N LEU A 209 -0.07 -2.35 -5.60
CA LEU A 209 0.61 -3.61 -5.32
C LEU A 209 1.77 -3.40 -4.34
N TRP A 210 1.93 -4.29 -3.39
CA TRP A 210 3.16 -4.48 -2.67
C TRP A 210 3.97 -5.61 -3.34
N THR A 211 4.96 -5.31 -4.22
CA THR A 211 5.44 -3.99 -4.60
C THR A 211 5.88 -3.99 -6.08
N GLY A 212 6.23 -2.84 -6.64
CA GLY A 212 6.67 -2.73 -8.04
C GLY A 212 8.03 -3.38 -8.29
N PHE A 213 8.99 -3.17 -7.37
CA PHE A 213 10.36 -3.66 -7.48
C PHE A 213 10.75 -4.47 -6.25
N ASP A 214 11.62 -5.47 -6.45
CA ASP A 214 12.35 -6.06 -5.33
C ASP A 214 13.24 -4.99 -4.68
N TYR A 215 13.47 -5.10 -3.39
CA TYR A 215 14.26 -4.12 -2.67
C TYR A 215 15.18 -4.76 -1.64
N ILE A 216 16.27 -4.06 -1.32
CA ILE A 216 17.23 -4.45 -0.30
C ILE A 216 16.69 -4.03 1.07
N GLY A 217 16.76 -4.93 2.03
CA GLY A 217 16.19 -4.76 3.37
C GLY A 217 14.91 -5.55 3.55
N GLU A 218 14.51 -5.74 4.79
CA GLU A 218 13.30 -6.52 5.17
C GLU A 218 13.17 -7.84 4.40
N PRO A 219 14.23 -8.69 4.38
CA PRO A 219 14.30 -9.82 3.46
C PRO A 219 13.13 -10.77 3.65
N THR A 220 12.43 -11.04 2.56
CA THR A 220 11.37 -12.03 2.49
C THR A 220 11.56 -12.87 1.23
N PRO A 221 11.88 -14.16 1.37
CA PRO A 221 12.05 -14.94 2.62
C PRO A 221 13.22 -14.47 3.51
N TYR A 222 13.16 -14.77 4.80
CA TYR A 222 14.06 -14.22 5.82
C TYR A 222 15.56 -14.46 5.56
N HIS A 223 15.94 -15.60 5.01
CA HIS A 223 17.34 -15.96 4.74
C HIS A 223 17.86 -15.45 3.39
N THR A 224 17.11 -14.63 2.67
CA THR A 224 17.53 -14.03 1.41
C THR A 224 18.20 -12.66 1.64
N ARG A 225 18.67 -12.03 0.57
CA ARG A 225 19.28 -10.69 0.63
C ARG A 225 18.29 -9.57 0.34
N ASN A 226 17.21 -9.91 -0.36
CA ASN A 226 16.20 -8.97 -0.85
C ASN A 226 14.82 -9.39 -0.38
N SER A 227 13.90 -8.44 -0.36
CA SER A 227 12.47 -8.72 -0.37
C SER A 227 12.02 -9.02 -1.78
N TYR A 228 11.40 -10.18 -2.00
CA TYR A 228 11.05 -10.71 -3.33
C TYR A 228 9.60 -10.43 -3.74
N PHE A 229 9.02 -9.33 -3.25
CA PHE A 229 7.65 -8.92 -3.55
C PHE A 229 7.49 -8.24 -4.91
N GLY A 230 8.57 -7.78 -5.52
CA GLY A 230 8.54 -6.99 -6.74
C GLY A 230 7.97 -7.72 -7.94
N GLN A 231 7.36 -6.96 -8.84
CA GLN A 231 7.02 -7.41 -10.19
C GLN A 231 8.25 -7.37 -11.10
N ILE A 232 9.24 -6.59 -10.72
CA ILE A 232 10.54 -6.42 -11.38
C ILE A 232 11.61 -6.72 -10.34
N ASP A 233 12.64 -7.49 -10.72
CA ASP A 233 13.73 -7.83 -9.83
C ASP A 233 14.74 -6.67 -9.64
N THR A 234 15.68 -6.81 -8.69
CA THR A 234 16.69 -5.77 -8.43
C THR A 234 17.64 -5.50 -9.59
N ALA A 235 17.68 -6.35 -10.60
CA ALA A 235 18.47 -6.17 -11.82
C ALA A 235 17.66 -5.48 -12.94
N GLY A 236 16.37 -5.19 -12.70
CA GLY A 236 15.51 -4.52 -13.66
C GLY A 236 14.79 -5.45 -14.63
N PHE A 237 14.75 -6.76 -14.36
CA PHE A 237 14.05 -7.72 -15.22
C PHE A 237 12.64 -8.01 -14.68
N GLU A 238 11.67 -8.06 -15.60
CA GLU A 238 10.29 -8.40 -15.30
C GLU A 238 10.20 -9.86 -14.86
N LYS A 239 9.35 -10.11 -13.85
CA LYS A 239 8.97 -11.44 -13.39
C LYS A 239 7.68 -11.90 -14.07
N ASP A 240 7.31 -13.15 -13.90
CA ASP A 240 6.12 -13.73 -14.57
C ASP A 240 4.83 -12.97 -14.16
N SER A 241 4.69 -12.56 -12.91
CA SER A 241 3.53 -11.77 -12.44
C SER A 241 3.42 -10.41 -13.12
N TYR A 242 4.51 -9.78 -13.53
CA TYR A 242 4.48 -8.53 -14.30
C TYR A 242 3.62 -8.69 -15.55
N PHE A 243 3.79 -9.78 -16.26
CA PHE A 243 3.02 -10.05 -17.48
C PHE A 243 1.55 -10.38 -17.20
N ILE A 244 1.25 -10.98 -16.03
CA ILE A 244 -0.13 -11.17 -15.57
C ILE A 244 -0.82 -9.83 -15.36
N TYR A 245 -0.21 -8.91 -14.60
CA TYR A 245 -0.76 -7.56 -14.39
C TYR A 245 -0.84 -6.77 -15.69
N ARG A 246 0.18 -6.82 -16.52
CA ARG A 246 0.19 -6.17 -17.83
C ARG A 246 -0.97 -6.62 -18.69
N SER A 247 -1.26 -7.92 -18.73
CA SER A 247 -2.37 -8.48 -19.51
C SER A 247 -3.73 -8.04 -18.99
N ALA A 248 -3.86 -7.79 -17.69
CA ALA A 248 -5.11 -7.39 -17.07
C ALA A 248 -5.37 -5.89 -17.09
N TRP A 249 -4.30 -5.07 -17.07
CA TRP A 249 -4.38 -3.63 -16.88
C TRP A 249 -4.04 -2.79 -18.10
N THR A 250 -3.65 -3.43 -19.20
CA THR A 250 -3.33 -2.73 -20.46
C THR A 250 -4.03 -3.38 -21.63
N ASP A 251 -4.16 -2.63 -22.73
CA ASP A 251 -4.69 -3.12 -24.02
C ASP A 251 -3.62 -3.81 -24.88
N VAL A 252 -2.46 -4.12 -24.30
CA VAL A 252 -1.38 -4.80 -25.01
C VAL A 252 -1.77 -6.27 -25.24
N GLU A 253 -1.62 -6.72 -26.48
CA GLU A 253 -1.88 -8.12 -26.84
C GLU A 253 -1.10 -9.07 -25.92
N THR A 254 -1.82 -10.00 -25.30
CA THR A 254 -1.24 -10.97 -24.41
C THR A 254 -0.73 -12.15 -25.22
N VAL A 255 0.58 -12.36 -25.22
CA VAL A 255 1.20 -13.53 -25.82
C VAL A 255 1.47 -14.53 -24.71
N PRO A 256 0.81 -15.71 -24.74
CA PRO A 256 1.15 -16.77 -23.79
C PRO A 256 2.59 -17.20 -24.05
N PHE A 257 3.38 -17.33 -22.99
CA PHE A 257 4.70 -17.92 -23.06
C PHE A 257 4.74 -19.21 -22.25
N VAL A 258 5.54 -20.13 -22.71
CA VAL A 258 5.68 -21.47 -22.14
C VAL A 258 7.09 -21.64 -21.59
#